data_71bfdf39a9394dc666b4644528ff3c66
#
_entry.id   71bfdf39a9394dc666b4644528ff3c66
#
_cell.length_a   1.000
_cell.length_b   1.000
_cell.length_c   1.000
_cell.angle_alpha   90.00
_cell.angle_beta   90.00
_cell.angle_gamma   90.00
#
_symmetry.space_group_name_H-M   'P 1'
#
loop_
_entity.id
_entity.type
_entity.pdbx_description
1 polymer ?
#
loop_
_entity_poly.entity_id
_entity_poly.type
_entity_poly.pdbx_seq_one_letter_code
_entity_poly.pdbx_strand_id
1 'polypeptide(L)'
;MPYWLYDLQMNGMMSARGEHTITTRRGKYMVTDHMVYQIERGGSMDFWKIPVVASSKASEEAMNAIEPYNYDKLMPYNPGYLPGFLAQRYDQDSDTRAARSEERARESFESALTSTMGGYEGLHVTGSQIRRALKSADYAILPAYLLYMDYKRDQGEDHVIAVNGQTGQIAGNIPVDKGKRNRYFILCFLLSWLILAVVMIGVFMMID
;
A
#
# COMPACT_ATOMS: atom_id res chain seq x y z
N MET A 1 -17.05 11.18 -6.60
CA MET A 1 -16.61 9.92 -7.24
C MET A 1 -17.50 8.77 -6.78
N PRO A 2 -17.97 7.89 -7.68
CA PRO A 2 -18.77 6.72 -7.32
C PRO A 2 -17.90 5.61 -6.76
N TYR A 3 -18.37 4.98 -5.69
CA TYR A 3 -17.73 3.84 -5.03
C TYR A 3 -18.75 2.77 -4.68
N TRP A 4 -18.31 1.53 -4.66
CA TRP A 4 -18.98 0.43 -3.97
C TRP A 4 -18.26 0.20 -2.64
N LEU A 5 -19.04 0.13 -1.56
CA LEU A 5 -18.58 -0.18 -0.20
C LEU A 5 -19.01 -1.60 0.12
N TYR A 6 -18.04 -2.48 0.30
CA TYR A 6 -18.30 -3.91 0.52
C TYR A 6 -18.11 -4.28 1.99
N ASP A 7 -19.08 -5.01 2.52
CA ASP A 7 -18.94 -5.71 3.78
C ASP A 7 -18.74 -7.19 3.49
N LEU A 8 -17.67 -7.76 4.00
CA LEU A 8 -17.37 -9.17 3.79
C LEU A 8 -16.66 -9.78 5.00
N GLN A 9 -16.73 -11.09 5.07
CA GLN A 9 -16.05 -11.88 6.07
C GLN A 9 -15.04 -12.80 5.39
N MET A 10 -13.82 -12.83 5.93
CA MET A 10 -12.81 -13.81 5.59
C MET A 10 -12.66 -14.81 6.72
N ASN A 11 -12.55 -16.10 6.36
CA ASN A 11 -12.28 -17.17 7.30
C ASN A 11 -11.33 -18.16 6.63
N GLY A 12 -10.30 -18.57 7.33
CA GLY A 12 -9.35 -19.48 6.73
C GLY A 12 -8.18 -19.86 7.62
N MET A 13 -7.30 -20.65 7.01
CA MET A 13 -6.08 -21.14 7.62
C MET A 13 -4.91 -20.89 6.69
N MET A 14 -3.77 -20.53 7.27
CA MET A 14 -2.50 -20.35 6.57
C MET A 14 -1.44 -21.23 7.20
N SER A 15 -0.65 -21.89 6.37
CA SER A 15 0.50 -22.70 6.76
C SER A 15 1.78 -21.99 6.34
N ALA A 16 2.77 -21.99 7.22
CA ALA A 16 4.08 -21.41 6.96
C ALA A 16 5.19 -22.29 7.53
N ARG A 17 6.37 -22.14 6.96
CA ARG A 17 7.63 -22.70 7.49
C ARG A 17 8.42 -21.57 8.10
N GLY A 18 8.77 -21.70 9.38
CA GLY A 18 9.60 -20.76 10.11
C GLY A 18 10.93 -21.37 10.50
N GLU A 19 12.00 -20.57 10.53
CA GLU A 19 13.32 -20.99 10.96
C GLU A 19 13.75 -20.21 12.19
N HIS A 20 14.37 -20.93 13.13
CA HIS A 20 15.02 -20.33 14.30
C HIS A 20 16.45 -20.83 14.36
N THR A 21 17.39 -19.88 14.43
CA THR A 21 18.81 -20.18 14.37
C THR A 21 19.47 -19.90 15.73
N ILE A 22 20.12 -20.91 16.29
CA ILE A 22 20.88 -20.76 17.55
C ILE A 22 22.36 -21.01 17.23
N THR A 23 23.19 -19.98 17.42
CA THR A 23 24.63 -20.10 17.28
C THR A 23 25.31 -20.19 18.65
N THR A 24 26.00 -21.30 18.91
CA THR A 24 26.70 -21.56 20.17
C THR A 24 28.19 -21.83 19.91
N ARG A 25 29.05 -21.24 20.76
CA ARG A 25 30.49 -21.50 20.71
C ARG A 25 30.82 -22.78 21.48
N ARG A 26 31.36 -23.79 20.77
CA ARG A 26 31.87 -25.04 21.36
C ARG A 26 33.38 -25.11 21.15
N GLY A 27 34.14 -24.67 22.12
CA GLY A 27 35.61 -24.63 22.07
C GLY A 27 36.10 -23.63 20.99
N LYS A 28 36.78 -24.15 19.94
CA LYS A 28 37.27 -23.35 18.80
C LYS A 28 36.27 -23.19 17.67
N TYR A 29 35.11 -23.84 17.74
CA TYR A 29 34.12 -23.88 16.69
C TYR A 29 32.89 -23.05 17.05
N MET A 30 32.31 -22.39 16.05
CA MET A 30 30.96 -21.84 16.11
C MET A 30 30.02 -22.87 15.49
N VAL A 31 29.08 -23.37 16.27
CA VAL A 31 28.08 -24.33 15.81
C VAL A 31 26.76 -23.59 15.72
N THR A 32 26.15 -23.66 14.54
CA THR A 32 24.83 -23.07 14.25
C THR A 32 23.82 -24.17 14.06
N ASP A 33 22.87 -24.25 14.96
CA ASP A 33 21.75 -25.19 14.89
C ASP A 33 20.57 -24.48 14.22
N HIS A 34 20.05 -25.02 13.12
CA HIS A 34 18.88 -24.56 12.41
C HIS A 34 17.66 -25.41 12.80
N MET A 35 16.72 -24.80 13.47
CA MET A 35 15.46 -25.45 13.83
C MET A 35 14.36 -24.96 12.87
N VAL A 36 13.70 -25.92 12.22
CA VAL A 36 12.64 -25.64 11.26
C VAL A 36 11.30 -26.07 11.86
N TYR A 37 10.34 -25.15 11.81
CA TYR A 37 8.99 -25.35 12.35
C TYR A 37 7.96 -25.23 11.23
N GLN A 38 6.98 -26.11 11.26
CA GLN A 38 5.75 -25.93 10.51
C GLN A 38 4.74 -25.21 11.41
N ILE A 39 4.22 -24.11 10.92
CA ILE A 39 3.34 -23.22 11.65
C ILE A 39 2.00 -23.20 10.94
N GLU A 40 0.91 -23.34 11.69
CA GLU A 40 -0.43 -23.17 11.18
C GLU A 40 -1.16 -22.11 12.01
N ARG A 41 -1.83 -21.19 11.30
CA ARG A 41 -2.68 -20.17 11.90
C ARG A 41 -3.99 -20.09 11.16
N GLY A 42 -5.06 -20.07 11.94
CA GLY A 42 -6.42 -19.90 11.43
C GLY A 42 -7.13 -18.77 12.14
N GLY A 43 -8.10 -18.19 11.47
CA GLY A 43 -8.89 -17.10 12.03
C GLY A 43 -10.08 -16.73 11.18
N SER A 44 -10.87 -15.79 11.71
CA SER A 44 -11.97 -15.13 11.01
C SER A 44 -11.84 -13.63 11.23
N MET A 45 -12.09 -12.85 10.17
CA MET A 45 -12.05 -11.40 10.21
C MET A 45 -13.21 -10.82 9.42
N ASP A 46 -13.91 -9.87 10.02
CA ASP A 46 -14.94 -9.09 9.36
C ASP A 46 -14.35 -7.79 8.84
N PHE A 47 -14.69 -7.46 7.59
CA PHE A 47 -14.31 -6.24 6.93
C PHE A 47 -15.55 -5.42 6.63
N TRP A 48 -15.49 -4.15 6.99
CA TRP A 48 -16.59 -3.21 6.86
C TRP A 48 -16.24 -2.10 5.91
N LYS A 49 -17.11 -1.85 4.93
CA LYS A 49 -17.02 -0.72 4.00
C LYS A 49 -15.69 -0.66 3.24
N ILE A 50 -15.25 -1.80 2.69
CA ILE A 50 -14.10 -1.80 1.80
C ILE A 50 -14.45 -1.00 0.55
N PRO A 51 -13.79 0.15 0.30
CA PRO A 51 -14.11 0.98 -0.85
C PRO A 51 -13.50 0.41 -2.12
N VAL A 52 -14.28 0.39 -3.17
CA VAL A 52 -13.81 0.07 -4.53
C VAL A 52 -14.41 1.08 -5.50
N VAL A 53 -13.56 1.72 -6.29
CA VAL A 53 -14.00 2.73 -7.28
C VAL A 53 -14.92 2.06 -8.30
N ALA A 54 -16.05 2.70 -8.56
CA ALA A 54 -17.10 2.21 -9.47
C ALA A 54 -17.06 2.91 -10.85
N SER A 55 -15.94 3.56 -11.20
CA SER A 55 -15.78 4.27 -12.47
C SER A 55 -14.48 3.87 -13.15
N SER A 56 -14.57 3.53 -14.44
CA SER A 56 -13.41 3.26 -15.30
C SER A 56 -12.62 4.52 -15.69
N LYS A 57 -13.20 5.71 -15.47
CA LYS A 57 -12.59 6.99 -15.84
C LYS A 57 -11.60 7.54 -14.81
N ALA A 58 -11.59 6.98 -13.60
CA ALA A 58 -10.67 7.39 -12.55
C ALA A 58 -9.57 6.35 -12.39
N SER A 59 -8.33 6.81 -12.21
CA SER A 59 -7.24 5.92 -11.84
C SER A 59 -7.53 5.30 -10.48
N GLU A 60 -7.64 3.98 -10.42
CA GLU A 60 -7.86 3.23 -9.18
C GLU A 60 -6.71 3.48 -8.20
N GLU A 61 -5.48 3.55 -8.69
CA GLU A 61 -4.29 3.81 -7.86
C GLU A 61 -4.36 5.17 -7.18
N ALA A 62 -4.75 6.22 -7.93
CA ALA A 62 -4.90 7.55 -7.38
C ALA A 62 -6.02 7.63 -6.34
N MET A 63 -7.13 6.91 -6.58
CA MET A 63 -8.26 6.86 -5.66
C MET A 63 -7.95 6.07 -4.38
N ASN A 64 -7.24 4.96 -4.48
CA ASN A 64 -6.79 4.18 -3.32
C ASN A 64 -5.76 4.95 -2.48
N ALA A 65 -4.92 5.75 -3.11
CA ALA A 65 -3.88 6.52 -2.43
C ALA A 65 -4.41 7.68 -1.59
N ILE A 66 -5.63 8.16 -1.84
CA ILE A 66 -6.29 9.20 -1.04
C ILE A 66 -7.17 8.65 0.09
N GLU A 67 -7.27 7.33 0.24
CA GLU A 67 -7.94 6.72 1.40
C GLU A 67 -7.12 6.97 2.69
N PRO A 68 -7.73 6.90 3.87
CA PRO A 68 -9.11 6.50 4.16
C PRO A 68 -10.13 7.66 4.12
N TYR A 69 -11.39 7.29 3.91
CA TYR A 69 -12.54 8.16 4.14
C TYR A 69 -13.18 7.86 5.51
N ASN A 70 -13.81 8.87 6.11
CA ASN A 70 -14.61 8.66 7.31
C ASN A 70 -16.03 8.24 6.93
N TYR A 71 -16.31 6.96 7.02
CA TYR A 71 -17.60 6.37 6.64
C TYR A 71 -18.71 6.62 7.66
N ASP A 72 -18.38 7.01 8.90
CA ASP A 72 -19.39 7.36 9.91
C ASP A 72 -20.12 8.66 9.56
N LYS A 73 -19.54 9.47 8.68
CA LYS A 73 -20.13 10.71 8.18
C LYS A 73 -20.97 10.54 6.92
N LEU A 74 -21.18 9.30 6.47
CA LEU A 74 -22.04 9.05 5.32
C LEU A 74 -23.49 9.46 5.65
N MET A 75 -24.10 10.19 4.73
CA MET A 75 -25.49 10.63 4.82
C MET A 75 -26.33 9.97 3.71
N PRO A 76 -27.63 9.78 3.92
CA PRO A 76 -28.51 9.32 2.85
C PRO A 76 -28.38 10.21 1.61
N TYR A 77 -28.38 9.58 0.43
CA TYR A 77 -28.26 10.30 -0.83
C TYR A 77 -29.37 11.32 -1.02
N ASN A 78 -28.99 12.57 -1.31
CA ASN A 78 -29.92 13.63 -1.69
C ASN A 78 -29.32 14.39 -2.88
N PRO A 79 -30.03 14.50 -4.04
CA PRO A 79 -29.55 15.26 -5.19
C PRO A 79 -29.19 16.72 -4.87
N GLY A 80 -29.77 17.29 -3.83
CA GLY A 80 -29.50 18.67 -3.37
C GLY A 80 -28.06 18.89 -2.88
N TYR A 81 -27.29 17.84 -2.62
CA TYR A 81 -25.88 17.94 -2.23
C TYR A 81 -24.91 18.01 -3.42
N LEU A 82 -25.40 17.78 -4.65
CA LEU A 82 -24.56 17.73 -5.85
C LEU A 82 -24.33 19.08 -6.57
N PRO A 83 -25.13 20.16 -6.38
CA PRO A 83 -24.86 21.43 -7.03
C PRO A 83 -23.44 21.94 -6.74
N GLY A 84 -22.71 22.27 -7.82
CA GLY A 84 -21.32 22.72 -7.73
C GLY A 84 -20.27 21.60 -7.82
N PHE A 85 -20.69 20.33 -7.83
CA PHE A 85 -19.81 19.18 -8.02
C PHE A 85 -20.09 18.47 -9.33
N LEU A 86 -19.03 17.95 -9.96
CA LEU A 86 -19.15 17.03 -11.09
C LEU A 86 -19.47 15.63 -10.56
N ALA A 87 -20.73 15.29 -10.42
CA ALA A 87 -21.15 13.97 -9.99
C ALA A 87 -21.10 12.99 -11.17
N GLN A 88 -20.32 11.93 -11.03
CA GLN A 88 -20.29 10.81 -11.96
C GLN A 88 -21.20 9.69 -11.46
N ARG A 89 -21.94 9.05 -12.38
CA ARG A 89 -22.61 7.79 -12.11
C ARG A 89 -21.57 6.66 -12.29
N TYR A 90 -21.76 5.54 -11.58
CA TYR A 90 -20.97 4.34 -11.81
C TYR A 90 -21.16 3.81 -13.24
N ASP A 91 -20.11 3.26 -13.81
CA ASP A 91 -20.07 2.54 -15.09
C ASP A 91 -19.60 1.07 -14.90
N GLN A 92 -19.27 0.70 -13.66
CA GLN A 92 -18.90 -0.66 -13.27
C GLN A 92 -19.80 -1.14 -12.14
N ASP A 93 -20.48 -2.26 -12.38
CA ASP A 93 -21.43 -2.83 -11.43
C ASP A 93 -20.74 -3.47 -10.22
N SER A 94 -21.48 -3.59 -9.10
CA SER A 94 -20.97 -4.18 -7.86
C SER A 94 -20.45 -5.61 -8.04
N ASP A 95 -21.12 -6.43 -8.85
CA ASP A 95 -20.70 -7.80 -9.07
C ASP A 95 -19.36 -7.89 -9.80
N THR A 96 -19.16 -7.00 -10.79
CA THR A 96 -17.90 -6.89 -11.53
C THR A 96 -16.74 -6.46 -10.63
N ARG A 97 -17.02 -5.57 -9.66
CA ARG A 97 -16.01 -5.01 -8.76
C ARG A 97 -15.81 -5.81 -7.47
N ALA A 98 -16.67 -6.79 -7.19
CA ALA A 98 -16.59 -7.62 -5.97
C ALA A 98 -15.24 -8.36 -5.85
N ALA A 99 -14.69 -8.83 -6.97
CA ALA A 99 -13.38 -9.51 -6.98
C ALA A 99 -12.24 -8.63 -6.43
N ARG A 100 -12.29 -7.31 -6.70
CA ARG A 100 -11.29 -6.37 -6.18
C ARG A 100 -11.40 -6.16 -4.66
N SER A 101 -12.62 -6.09 -4.14
CA SER A 101 -12.83 -6.02 -2.69
C SER A 101 -12.34 -7.27 -1.97
N GLU A 102 -12.55 -8.44 -2.59
CA GLU A 102 -12.04 -9.72 -2.08
C GLU A 102 -10.51 -9.75 -2.02
N GLU A 103 -9.84 -9.31 -3.08
CA GLU A 103 -8.39 -9.25 -3.14
C GLU A 103 -7.82 -8.37 -2.02
N ARG A 104 -8.37 -7.16 -1.82
CA ARG A 104 -7.97 -6.24 -0.74
C ARG A 104 -8.17 -6.85 0.65
N ALA A 105 -9.31 -7.51 0.86
CA ALA A 105 -9.59 -8.16 2.13
C ALA A 105 -8.68 -9.37 2.36
N ARG A 106 -8.39 -10.14 1.31
CA ARG A 106 -7.48 -11.29 1.37
C ARG A 106 -6.07 -10.85 1.75
N GLU A 107 -5.53 -9.84 1.09
CA GLU A 107 -4.20 -9.28 1.41
C GLU A 107 -4.11 -8.84 2.88
N SER A 108 -5.14 -8.14 3.36
CA SER A 108 -5.21 -7.68 4.76
C SER A 108 -5.32 -8.84 5.74
N PHE A 109 -6.11 -9.86 5.42
CA PHE A 109 -6.29 -11.06 6.24
C PHE A 109 -5.01 -11.89 6.31
N GLU A 110 -4.35 -12.12 5.17
CA GLU A 110 -3.06 -12.83 5.10
C GLU A 110 -1.97 -12.09 5.85
N SER A 111 -1.91 -10.76 5.72
CA SER A 111 -0.99 -9.91 6.50
C SER A 111 -1.23 -10.02 8.00
N ALA A 112 -2.50 -9.99 8.43
CA ALA A 112 -2.87 -10.15 9.83
C ALA A 112 -2.49 -11.53 10.37
N LEU A 113 -2.76 -12.62 9.64
CA LEU A 113 -2.33 -13.97 10.03
C LEU A 113 -0.81 -14.07 10.10
N THR A 114 -0.09 -13.54 9.11
CA THR A 114 1.38 -13.56 9.07
C THR A 114 1.97 -12.81 10.27
N SER A 115 1.38 -11.68 10.65
CA SER A 115 1.84 -10.90 11.82
C SER A 115 1.75 -11.69 13.14
N THR A 116 0.82 -12.66 13.22
CA THR A 116 0.68 -13.55 14.39
C THR A 116 1.72 -14.69 14.40
N MET A 117 2.44 -14.89 13.31
CA MET A 117 3.48 -15.92 13.17
C MET A 117 4.88 -15.37 13.50
N GLY A 118 4.99 -14.27 14.24
CA GLY A 118 6.25 -13.64 14.59
C GLY A 118 7.18 -14.51 15.44
N GLY A 119 8.47 -14.14 15.52
CA GLY A 119 9.49 -14.82 16.33
C GLY A 119 10.38 -15.79 15.56
N TYR A 120 10.26 -15.87 14.25
CA TYR A 120 11.11 -16.68 13.37
C TYR A 120 11.98 -15.77 12.50
N GLU A 121 13.23 -16.18 12.23
CA GLU A 121 14.20 -15.40 11.43
C GLU A 121 13.91 -15.48 9.93
N GLY A 122 13.34 -16.60 9.48
CA GLY A 122 12.85 -16.79 8.11
C GLY A 122 11.44 -17.37 8.14
N LEU A 123 10.47 -16.64 7.62
CA LEU A 123 9.08 -17.09 7.51
C LEU A 123 8.69 -17.22 6.05
N HIS A 124 8.36 -18.44 5.61
CA HIS A 124 7.89 -18.71 4.26
C HIS A 124 6.48 -19.31 4.30
N VAL A 125 5.52 -18.62 3.71
CA VAL A 125 4.16 -19.14 3.56
C VAL A 125 4.18 -20.29 2.57
N THR A 126 3.64 -21.45 2.99
CA THR A 126 3.60 -22.69 2.20
C THR A 126 2.23 -22.99 1.63
N GLY A 127 1.17 -22.41 2.21
CA GLY A 127 -0.19 -22.56 1.72
C GLY A 127 -1.19 -21.68 2.45
N SER A 128 -2.29 -21.36 1.78
CA SER A 128 -3.43 -20.67 2.38
C SER A 128 -4.73 -21.27 1.86
N GLN A 129 -5.69 -21.47 2.77
CA GLN A 129 -7.05 -21.88 2.46
C GLN A 129 -7.99 -20.84 3.05
N ILE A 130 -8.42 -19.89 2.24
CA ILE A 130 -9.24 -18.77 2.65
C ILE A 130 -10.59 -18.84 1.95
N ARG A 131 -11.65 -18.73 2.73
CA ARG A 131 -13.04 -18.65 2.26
C ARG A 131 -13.57 -17.25 2.51
N ARG A 132 -14.36 -16.74 1.59
CA ARG A 132 -15.06 -15.49 1.69
C ARG A 132 -16.56 -15.67 1.86
N ALA A 133 -17.18 -14.72 2.54
CA ALA A 133 -18.61 -14.52 2.53
C ALA A 133 -18.89 -13.02 2.32
N LEU A 134 -19.45 -12.68 1.17
CA LEU A 134 -19.91 -11.32 0.87
C LEU A 134 -21.21 -11.09 1.66
N LYS A 135 -21.28 -9.99 2.44
CA LYS A 135 -22.45 -9.62 3.26
C LYS A 135 -23.32 -8.57 2.59
N SER A 136 -22.68 -7.48 2.13
CA SER A 136 -23.36 -6.40 1.43
C SER A 136 -22.44 -5.68 0.45
N ALA A 137 -23.05 -4.93 -0.49
CA ALA A 137 -22.40 -4.01 -1.38
C ALA A 137 -23.28 -2.74 -1.47
N ASP A 138 -22.81 -1.65 -0.89
CA ASP A 138 -23.54 -0.40 -0.82
C ASP A 138 -22.95 0.64 -1.75
N TYR A 139 -23.80 1.37 -2.46
CA TYR A 139 -23.37 2.46 -3.34
C TYR A 139 -23.13 3.73 -2.54
N ALA A 140 -21.98 4.37 -2.75
CA ALA A 140 -21.65 5.64 -2.13
C ALA A 140 -21.04 6.63 -3.12
N ILE A 141 -21.26 7.91 -2.89
CA ILE A 141 -20.60 9.01 -3.60
C ILE A 141 -19.66 9.70 -2.61
N LEU A 142 -18.36 9.56 -2.85
CA LEU A 142 -17.32 10.15 -2.00
C LEU A 142 -16.71 11.38 -2.68
N PRO A 143 -16.42 12.46 -1.92
CA PRO A 143 -15.83 13.67 -2.46
C PRO A 143 -14.35 13.47 -2.79
N ALA A 144 -13.96 13.74 -4.03
CA ALA A 144 -12.58 13.76 -4.48
C ALA A 144 -12.36 14.90 -5.47
N TYR A 145 -11.20 15.55 -5.38
CA TYR A 145 -10.73 16.49 -6.38
C TYR A 145 -9.66 15.82 -7.20
N LEU A 146 -9.80 15.90 -8.52
CA LEU A 146 -8.85 15.33 -9.48
C LEU A 146 -8.26 16.44 -10.32
N LEU A 147 -6.93 16.54 -10.32
CA LEU A 147 -6.18 17.42 -11.20
C LEU A 147 -5.40 16.57 -12.20
N TYR A 148 -5.78 16.69 -13.45
CA TYR A 148 -5.06 16.06 -14.57
C TYR A 148 -4.05 17.07 -15.10
N MET A 149 -2.79 16.66 -15.20
CA MET A 149 -1.71 17.50 -15.75
C MET A 149 -1.09 16.82 -16.96
N ASP A 150 -1.15 17.52 -18.10
CA ASP A 150 -0.40 17.16 -19.29
C ASP A 150 0.97 17.85 -19.24
N TYR A 151 2.03 17.07 -19.05
CA TYR A 151 3.39 17.59 -19.02
C TYR A 151 4.09 17.29 -20.35
N LYS A 152 4.28 18.33 -21.17
CA LYS A 152 4.84 18.23 -22.54
C LYS A 152 6.19 17.48 -22.67
N ARG A 153 6.88 17.23 -21.58
CA ARG A 153 8.22 16.60 -21.54
C ARG A 153 8.18 15.10 -21.30
N ASP A 154 7.09 14.58 -20.70
CA ASP A 154 6.86 13.15 -20.50
C ASP A 154 5.87 12.69 -21.58
N GLN A 155 6.40 12.13 -22.66
CA GLN A 155 5.60 11.65 -23.79
C GLN A 155 4.72 10.46 -23.32
N GLY A 156 3.48 10.75 -22.95
CA GLY A 156 2.42 9.76 -22.79
C GLY A 156 2.09 9.27 -21.37
N GLU A 157 2.62 9.87 -20.32
CA GLU A 157 2.17 9.60 -18.95
C GLU A 157 1.22 10.72 -18.47
N ASP A 158 -0.04 10.38 -18.26
CA ASP A 158 -1.00 11.26 -17.61
C ASP A 158 -0.67 11.39 -16.12
N HIS A 159 -0.31 12.59 -15.68
CA HIS A 159 -0.07 12.86 -14.28
C HIS A 159 -1.39 13.25 -13.61
N VAL A 160 -1.83 12.43 -12.65
CA VAL A 160 -3.05 12.66 -11.89
C VAL A 160 -2.70 12.96 -10.44
N ILE A 161 -3.16 14.10 -9.94
CA ILE A 161 -3.16 14.40 -8.51
C ILE A 161 -4.59 14.26 -8.02
N ALA A 162 -4.78 13.45 -6.98
CA ALA A 162 -6.04 13.27 -6.31
C ALA A 162 -5.99 13.86 -4.91
N VAL A 163 -7.09 14.45 -4.47
CA VAL A 163 -7.25 15.00 -3.11
C VAL A 163 -8.54 14.46 -2.52
N ASN A 164 -8.46 13.90 -1.33
CA ASN A 164 -9.62 13.48 -0.56
C ASN A 164 -10.41 14.70 -0.09
N GLY A 165 -11.65 14.84 -0.51
CA GLY A 165 -12.51 15.98 -0.17
C GLY A 165 -12.97 16.02 1.29
N GLN A 166 -12.78 14.94 2.06
CA GLN A 166 -13.08 14.89 3.49
C GLN A 166 -11.86 15.20 4.37
N THR A 167 -10.72 14.59 4.06
CA THR A 167 -9.52 14.60 4.91
C THR A 167 -8.46 15.58 4.43
N GLY A 168 -8.53 15.99 3.15
CA GLY A 168 -7.50 16.80 2.51
C GLY A 168 -6.23 16.02 2.15
N GLN A 169 -6.23 14.69 2.30
CA GLN A 169 -5.10 13.86 1.91
C GLN A 169 -4.85 13.98 0.41
N ILE A 170 -3.59 14.21 0.05
CA ILE A 170 -3.16 14.41 -1.34
C ILE A 170 -2.31 13.23 -1.75
N ALA A 171 -2.60 12.67 -2.90
CA ALA A 171 -1.80 11.64 -3.54
C ALA A 171 -1.71 11.90 -5.05
N GLY A 172 -0.61 11.51 -5.66
CA GLY A 172 -0.45 11.63 -7.09
C GLY A 172 0.97 11.52 -7.57
N ASN A 173 1.11 11.31 -8.86
CA ASN A 173 2.39 11.25 -9.53
C ASN A 173 2.78 12.65 -10.02
N ILE A 174 3.70 13.31 -9.31
CA ILE A 174 4.19 14.62 -9.68
C ILE A 174 5.37 14.44 -10.65
N PRO A 175 5.35 15.08 -11.83
CA PRO A 175 6.44 14.99 -12.79
C PRO A 175 7.74 15.55 -12.20
N VAL A 176 8.77 14.72 -12.15
CA VAL A 176 10.10 15.10 -11.66
C VAL A 176 11.02 15.35 -12.84
N ASP A 177 11.65 16.53 -12.90
CA ASP A 177 12.69 16.81 -13.90
C ASP A 177 13.92 15.92 -13.65
N LYS A 178 13.99 14.80 -14.38
CA LYS A 178 15.06 13.80 -14.29
C LYS A 178 16.45 14.44 -14.52
N GLY A 179 16.53 15.47 -15.37
CA GLY A 179 17.77 16.19 -15.65
C GLY A 179 18.27 17.01 -14.46
N LYS A 180 17.37 17.77 -13.82
CA LYS A 180 17.71 18.50 -12.60
C LYS A 180 18.05 17.58 -11.46
N ARG A 181 17.24 16.53 -11.23
CA ARG A 181 17.49 15.53 -10.20
C ARG A 181 18.88 14.91 -10.34
N ASN A 182 19.25 14.48 -11.54
CA ASN A 182 20.56 13.87 -11.77
C ASN A 182 21.70 14.86 -11.56
N ARG A 183 21.55 16.14 -11.95
CA ARG A 183 22.56 17.19 -11.67
C ARG A 183 22.74 17.41 -10.17
N TYR A 184 21.65 17.48 -9.41
CA TYR A 184 21.73 17.59 -7.94
C TYR A 184 22.39 16.36 -7.31
N PHE A 185 22.06 15.16 -7.79
CA PHE A 185 22.68 13.94 -7.29
C PHE A 185 24.20 13.92 -7.53
N ILE A 186 24.64 14.26 -8.75
CA ILE A 186 26.06 14.34 -9.08
C ILE A 186 26.76 15.40 -8.24
N LEU A 187 26.16 16.57 -8.06
CA LEU A 187 26.73 17.66 -7.25
C LEU A 187 26.89 17.24 -5.77
N CYS A 188 25.85 16.65 -5.19
CA CYS A 188 25.92 16.14 -3.82
C CYS A 188 26.97 15.03 -3.68
N PHE A 189 27.06 14.15 -4.66
CA PHE A 189 28.07 13.07 -4.68
C PHE A 189 29.50 13.65 -4.72
N LEU A 190 29.76 14.62 -5.60
CA LEU A 190 31.08 15.27 -5.70
C LEU A 190 31.44 16.03 -4.41
N LEU A 191 30.47 16.74 -3.81
CA LEU A 191 30.67 17.42 -2.53
C LEU A 191 30.98 16.46 -1.39
N SER A 192 30.25 15.36 -1.29
CA SER A 192 30.51 14.35 -0.26
C SER A 192 31.87 13.68 -0.45
N TRP A 193 32.26 13.42 -1.69
CA TRP A 193 33.58 12.85 -2.01
C TRP A 193 34.70 13.83 -1.66
N LEU A 194 34.52 15.14 -1.95
CA LEU A 194 35.48 16.19 -1.59
C LEU A 194 35.67 16.28 -0.07
N ILE A 195 34.56 16.27 0.68
CA ILE A 195 34.62 16.30 2.16
C ILE A 195 35.37 15.08 2.69
N LEU A 196 35.07 13.90 2.15
CA LEU A 196 35.75 12.66 2.55
C LEU A 196 37.26 12.73 2.25
N ALA A 197 37.64 13.24 1.09
CA ALA A 197 39.05 13.40 0.72
C ALA A 197 39.78 14.36 1.68
N VAL A 198 39.18 15.49 2.04
CA VAL A 198 39.74 16.47 3.00
C VAL A 198 39.90 15.82 4.38
N VAL A 199 38.90 15.08 4.86
CA VAL A 199 38.98 14.37 6.14
C VAL A 199 40.09 13.33 6.11
N MET A 200 40.22 12.53 5.04
CA MET A 200 41.27 11.53 4.90
C MET A 200 42.67 12.15 4.90
N ILE A 201 42.87 13.27 4.19
CA ILE A 201 44.14 14.01 4.20
C ILE A 201 44.46 14.55 5.61
N GLY A 202 43.45 15.12 6.31
CA GLY A 202 43.61 15.59 7.68
C GLY A 202 44.01 14.49 8.67
N VAL A 203 43.37 13.32 8.55
CA VAL A 203 43.71 12.14 9.38
C VAL A 203 45.12 11.66 9.06
N PHE A 204 45.51 11.61 7.78
CA PHE A 204 46.84 11.20 7.39
C PHE A 204 47.93 12.13 7.94
N MET A 205 47.71 13.46 7.91
CA MET A 205 48.61 14.43 8.49
C MET A 205 48.69 14.43 10.04
N MET A 206 47.72 13.80 10.71
CA MET A 206 47.74 13.65 12.18
C MET A 206 48.50 12.38 12.65
N ILE A 207 48.68 11.44 11.75
CA ILE A 207 49.33 10.13 12.05
C ILE A 207 50.83 10.14 11.75
N ASP A 208 51.28 11.04 10.87
CA ASP A 208 52.70 11.35 10.62
C ASP A 208 53.22 12.41 11.61
#